data_64380394dfbf481f4661994e12835a27
#
_entry.id   64380394dfbf481f4661994e12835a27
#
_cell.length_a   1.000
_cell.length_b   1.000
_cell.length_c   1.000
_cell.angle_alpha   90.00
_cell.angle_beta   90.00
_cell.angle_gamma   90.00
#
_symmetry.space_group_name_H-M   'P 1'
#
loop_
_entity.id
_entity.type
_entity.pdbx_description
1 polymer ?
#
loop_
_entity_poly.entity_id
_entity_poly.type
_entity_poly.pdbx_seq_one_letter_code
_entity_poly.pdbx_strand_id
1 'polypeptide(L)'
;MKAILRGLRDYNVNSYTVTLMSNEKKYCVVTISAKDYYTLQSESELMLIVDGMEIFTGVINKINFDYLNNKYNITLDELAYKLSFDYDLMSKSASFDITYTSTTSDIILSEILANTAFTVGYVPIQTIDELKGDKLNRYEWLRLLADNCVCGLDANGKYTTDSANIVSEQTACDVWTVGNEIFIGVNGCTRSNKTSHTWNKKTCNISNAIIDIPEIEVNVHPVQKVIVIGKNGITGEASVGTSPTIVITDDSCADAAACEKRAKDELSKQNKLASLTINVDPDLFYSKAIELGCHVTISEPAFIAGAYEIIEMEITNDKCSITLDKPKKRLETILDDLKRRVNLIERWR
;
A
#
# COMPACT_ATOMS: atom_id res chain seq x y z
N MET A 1 -2.93 1.56 28.52
CA MET A 1 -3.57 0.83 27.39
C MET A 1 -3.64 -0.66 27.69
N LYS A 2 -4.79 -1.28 27.48
CA LYS A 2 -4.95 -2.74 27.60
C LYS A 2 -5.04 -3.32 26.19
N ALA A 3 -4.03 -4.06 25.77
CA ALA A 3 -4.03 -4.76 24.49
C ALA A 3 -4.30 -6.26 24.68
N ILE A 4 -5.19 -6.81 23.88
CA ILE A 4 -5.50 -8.23 23.83
C ILE A 4 -5.42 -8.72 22.38
N LEU A 5 -4.97 -9.96 22.21
CA LEU A 5 -5.02 -10.67 20.96
C LEU A 5 -6.17 -11.67 21.05
N ARG A 6 -7.19 -11.51 20.23
CA ARG A 6 -8.41 -12.33 20.22
C ARG A 6 -8.40 -13.33 19.10
N GLY A 7 -8.62 -14.58 19.43
CA GLY A 7 -8.93 -15.70 18.55
C GLY A 7 -10.08 -16.48 19.14
N LEU A 8 -9.94 -17.80 19.29
CA LEU A 8 -10.85 -18.63 20.08
C LEU A 8 -10.84 -18.24 21.57
N ARG A 9 -9.78 -17.56 22.01
CA ARG A 9 -9.59 -17.00 23.35
C ARG A 9 -8.95 -15.62 23.27
N ASP A 10 -8.98 -14.91 24.40
CA ASP A 10 -8.26 -13.66 24.55
C ASP A 10 -6.89 -13.90 25.19
N TYR A 11 -5.82 -13.40 24.55
CA TYR A 11 -4.45 -13.46 25.00
C TYR A 11 -3.98 -12.07 25.41
N ASN A 12 -3.34 -11.97 26.58
CA ASN A 12 -2.78 -10.68 27.02
C ASN A 12 -1.54 -10.35 26.19
N VAL A 13 -1.54 -9.18 25.60
CA VAL A 13 -0.46 -8.64 24.78
C VAL A 13 0.51 -7.85 25.65
N ASN A 14 1.80 -8.17 25.55
CA ASN A 14 2.87 -7.42 26.23
C ASN A 14 3.29 -6.19 25.41
N SER A 15 3.44 -6.37 24.11
CA SER A 15 3.75 -5.32 23.16
C SER A 15 3.25 -5.68 21.77
N TYR A 16 3.05 -4.69 20.93
CA TYR A 16 2.70 -4.88 19.53
C TYR A 16 3.33 -3.79 18.66
N THR A 17 3.46 -4.10 17.39
CA THR A 17 3.81 -3.17 16.32
C THR A 17 2.93 -3.49 15.13
N VAL A 18 2.09 -2.55 14.70
CA VAL A 18 1.28 -2.63 13.48
C VAL A 18 1.96 -1.80 12.41
N THR A 19 2.27 -2.39 11.28
CA THR A 19 2.89 -1.70 10.14
C THR A 19 1.90 -1.71 8.97
N LEU A 20 1.48 -0.51 8.57
CA LEU A 20 0.60 -0.25 7.46
C LEU A 20 1.37 0.53 6.40
N MET A 21 1.40 0.02 5.17
CA MET A 21 2.09 0.67 4.05
C MET A 21 1.18 0.72 2.82
N SER A 22 1.23 1.81 2.07
CA SER A 22 0.52 1.95 0.80
C SER A 22 1.15 1.03 -0.25
N ASN A 23 0.31 0.32 -1.00
CA ASN A 23 0.71 -0.60 -2.07
C ASN A 23 1.64 -1.74 -1.63
N GLU A 24 1.72 -2.03 -0.33
CA GLU A 24 2.52 -3.11 0.23
C GLU A 24 1.69 -3.97 1.19
N LYS A 25 2.24 -5.13 1.54
CA LYS A 25 1.62 -6.03 2.52
C LYS A 25 1.62 -5.39 3.91
N LYS A 26 0.47 -5.37 4.55
CA LYS A 26 0.28 -4.87 5.90
C LYS A 26 0.47 -6.02 6.89
N TYR A 27 1.12 -5.76 8.03
CA TYR A 27 1.38 -6.80 9.03
C TYR A 27 1.40 -6.24 10.46
N CYS A 28 1.27 -7.16 11.41
CA CYS A 28 1.36 -6.86 12.82
C CYS A 28 2.27 -7.87 13.52
N VAL A 29 3.15 -7.39 14.38
CA VAL A 29 3.95 -8.24 15.29
C VAL A 29 3.42 -8.05 16.70
N VAL A 30 3.02 -9.15 17.33
CA VAL A 30 2.47 -9.15 18.70
C VAL A 30 3.31 -10.03 19.58
N THR A 31 3.65 -9.53 20.77
CA THR A 31 4.39 -10.28 21.78
C THR A 31 3.46 -10.71 22.91
N ILE A 32 3.40 -12.01 23.17
CA ILE A 32 2.61 -12.60 24.28
C ILE A 32 3.48 -13.43 25.22
N SER A 33 2.95 -13.78 26.40
CA SER A 33 3.61 -14.68 27.32
C SER A 33 3.66 -16.10 26.76
N ALA A 34 4.75 -16.83 27.02
CA ALA A 34 4.91 -18.24 26.62
C ALA A 34 3.85 -19.19 27.22
N LYS A 35 3.18 -18.79 28.28
CA LYS A 35 2.12 -19.60 28.93
C LYS A 35 0.92 -19.84 27.99
N ASP A 36 0.72 -18.97 26.99
CA ASP A 36 -0.45 -18.99 26.13
C ASP A 36 -0.23 -19.78 24.82
N TYR A 37 0.98 -20.30 24.60
CA TYR A 37 1.37 -20.90 23.31
C TYR A 37 0.55 -22.12 22.89
N TYR A 38 0.26 -23.02 23.82
CA TYR A 38 -0.42 -24.30 23.49
C TYR A 38 -1.82 -24.09 22.89
N THR A 39 -2.46 -23.01 23.23
CA THR A 39 -3.78 -22.68 22.70
C THR A 39 -3.73 -21.95 21.37
N LEU A 40 -2.62 -21.28 21.07
CA LEU A 40 -2.40 -20.56 19.81
C LEU A 40 -2.20 -21.48 18.60
N GLN A 41 -1.72 -22.71 18.79
CA GLN A 41 -1.44 -23.65 17.70
C GLN A 41 -2.69 -24.05 16.89
N SER A 42 -3.88 -23.88 17.45
CA SER A 42 -5.15 -24.15 16.77
C SER A 42 -5.75 -22.91 16.08
N GLU A 43 -5.13 -21.74 16.24
CA GLU A 43 -5.61 -20.49 15.69
C GLU A 43 -5.07 -20.26 14.28
N SER A 44 -5.87 -19.75 13.39
CA SER A 44 -5.44 -19.33 12.05
C SER A 44 -5.56 -17.83 11.86
N GLU A 45 -6.53 -17.23 12.51
CA GLU A 45 -6.82 -15.80 12.47
C GLU A 45 -6.83 -15.22 13.87
N LEU A 46 -6.25 -14.03 14.00
CA LEU A 46 -6.23 -13.29 15.25
C LEU A 46 -6.53 -11.82 15.03
N MET A 47 -7.17 -11.23 16.02
CA MET A 47 -7.56 -9.82 16.05
C MET A 47 -6.84 -9.11 17.19
N LEU A 48 -6.05 -8.10 16.89
CA LEU A 48 -5.48 -7.20 17.89
C LEU A 48 -6.52 -6.15 18.28
N ILE A 49 -6.86 -6.12 19.57
CA ILE A 49 -7.79 -5.16 20.18
C ILE A 49 -7.03 -4.34 21.21
N VAL A 50 -7.11 -3.02 21.12
CA VAL A 50 -6.51 -2.09 22.07
C VAL A 50 -7.63 -1.20 22.67
N ASP A 51 -7.76 -1.22 23.99
CA ASP A 51 -8.81 -0.51 24.74
C ASP A 51 -10.23 -0.71 24.16
N GLY A 52 -10.51 -1.94 23.70
CA GLY A 52 -11.78 -2.35 23.13
C GLY A 52 -11.98 -2.03 21.65
N MET A 53 -11.00 -1.41 21.00
CA MET A 53 -11.04 -1.13 19.55
C MET A 53 -10.23 -2.15 18.78
N GLU A 54 -10.77 -2.65 17.67
CA GLU A 54 -10.05 -3.47 16.71
C GLU A 54 -9.03 -2.60 15.97
N ILE A 55 -7.75 -3.00 16.04
CA ILE A 55 -6.63 -2.30 15.43
C ILE A 55 -6.12 -3.05 14.20
N PHE A 56 -6.05 -4.36 14.28
CA PHE A 56 -5.56 -5.20 13.19
C PHE A 56 -6.20 -6.59 13.27
N THR A 57 -6.64 -7.09 12.15
CA THR A 57 -7.06 -8.49 12.00
C THR A 57 -6.24 -9.15 10.90
N GLY A 58 -5.67 -10.29 11.20
CA GLY A 58 -4.80 -10.98 10.27
C GLY A 58 -4.66 -12.48 10.52
N VAL A 59 -3.89 -13.10 9.65
CA VAL A 59 -3.54 -14.53 9.74
C VAL A 59 -2.16 -14.71 10.31
N ILE A 60 -1.99 -15.76 11.09
CA ILE A 60 -0.67 -16.12 11.63
C ILE A 60 0.22 -16.55 10.48
N ASN A 61 1.28 -15.79 10.23
CA ASN A 61 2.33 -16.13 9.27
C ASN A 61 3.51 -16.80 9.98
N LYS A 62 3.92 -16.26 11.13
CA LYS A 62 5.11 -16.73 11.82
C LYS A 62 4.97 -16.64 13.34
N ILE A 63 5.48 -17.65 14.04
CA ILE A 63 5.61 -17.65 15.50
C ILE A 63 7.07 -17.87 15.84
N ASN A 64 7.70 -16.94 16.52
CA ASN A 64 9.06 -17.04 17.02
C ASN A 64 9.06 -17.10 18.54
N PHE A 65 9.80 -18.03 19.12
CA PHE A 65 10.02 -18.11 20.55
C PHE A 65 11.28 -17.36 20.96
N ASP A 66 11.11 -16.35 21.81
CA ASP A 66 12.20 -15.68 22.50
C ASP A 66 12.50 -16.40 23.79
N TYR A 67 13.51 -17.27 23.75
CA TYR A 67 13.90 -18.13 24.87
C TYR A 67 14.40 -17.33 26.09
N LEU A 68 15.07 -16.21 25.84
CA LEU A 68 15.64 -15.39 26.92
C LEU A 68 14.55 -14.70 27.74
N ASN A 69 13.52 -14.22 27.09
CA ASN A 69 12.42 -13.47 27.71
C ASN A 69 11.18 -14.31 27.98
N ASN A 70 11.21 -15.59 27.61
CA ASN A 70 10.08 -16.52 27.74
C ASN A 70 8.78 -15.97 27.13
N LYS A 71 8.87 -15.49 25.89
CA LYS A 71 7.80 -14.83 25.14
C LYS A 71 7.68 -15.40 23.73
N TYR A 72 6.50 -15.28 23.14
CA TYR A 72 6.28 -15.53 21.73
C TYR A 72 6.06 -14.23 20.97
N ASN A 73 6.77 -14.07 19.86
CA ASN A 73 6.55 -13.02 18.87
C ASN A 73 5.76 -13.64 17.73
N ILE A 74 4.54 -13.18 17.55
CA ILE A 74 3.59 -13.64 16.54
C ILE A 74 3.54 -12.60 15.45
N THR A 75 3.83 -12.98 14.22
CA THR A 75 3.62 -12.13 13.06
C THR A 75 2.30 -12.48 12.42
N LEU A 76 1.42 -11.51 12.33
CA LEU A 76 0.15 -11.56 11.61
C LEU A 76 0.30 -10.80 10.32
N ASP A 77 -0.03 -11.42 9.20
CA ASP A 77 -0.19 -10.74 7.93
C ASP A 77 -1.65 -10.32 7.73
N GLU A 78 -1.91 -9.33 6.92
CA GLU A 78 -3.27 -8.88 6.61
C GLU A 78 -4.17 -10.04 6.13
N LEU A 79 -5.46 -9.92 6.39
CA LEU A 79 -6.41 -11.04 6.19
C LEU A 79 -6.43 -11.55 4.74
N ALA A 80 -6.27 -10.65 3.76
CA ALA A 80 -6.18 -11.02 2.34
C ALA A 80 -5.02 -12.00 2.05
N TYR A 81 -3.98 -12.03 2.91
CA TYR A 81 -2.85 -12.94 2.75
C TYR A 81 -3.22 -14.42 2.86
N LYS A 82 -4.41 -14.76 3.39
CA LYS A 82 -4.96 -16.13 3.30
C LYS A 82 -4.99 -16.65 1.87
N LEU A 83 -5.23 -15.77 0.92
CA LEU A 83 -5.24 -16.10 -0.50
C LEU A 83 -3.87 -16.57 -1.03
N SER A 84 -2.78 -16.35 -0.29
CA SER A 84 -1.43 -16.83 -0.66
C SER A 84 -1.24 -18.32 -0.46
N PHE A 85 -2.05 -18.95 0.39
CA PHE A 85 -1.98 -20.38 0.65
C PHE A 85 -2.79 -21.21 -0.38
N ASP A 86 -3.57 -20.55 -1.20
CA ASP A 86 -4.43 -21.16 -2.19
C ASP A 86 -3.80 -21.07 -3.59
N TYR A 87 -3.18 -22.17 -4.00
CA TYR A 87 -2.62 -22.33 -5.36
C TYR A 87 -3.62 -22.97 -6.32
N ASP A 88 -4.74 -23.50 -5.82
CA ASP A 88 -5.81 -24.08 -6.66
C ASP A 88 -6.65 -22.98 -7.26
N LEU A 89 -6.00 -22.25 -8.13
CA LEU A 89 -6.55 -21.08 -8.73
C LEU A 89 -7.36 -21.40 -9.92
N MET A 90 -8.52 -20.86 -9.86
CA MET A 90 -9.30 -20.68 -11.05
C MET A 90 -9.41 -21.98 -11.84
N SER A 91 -10.43 -22.72 -11.62
CA SER A 91 -10.83 -24.01 -12.21
C SER A 91 -10.55 -24.22 -13.72
N LYS A 92 -9.72 -23.39 -14.30
CA LYS A 92 -9.32 -23.39 -15.70
C LYS A 92 -7.94 -24.01 -15.87
N SER A 93 -7.93 -25.34 -15.77
CA SER A 93 -6.90 -26.16 -16.39
C SER A 93 -5.49 -26.20 -15.73
N ALA A 94 -4.83 -27.31 -16.01
CA ALA A 94 -3.46 -27.67 -15.67
C ALA A 94 -2.34 -26.74 -16.21
N SER A 95 -2.64 -25.61 -16.84
CA SER A 95 -1.66 -24.61 -17.21
C SER A 95 -1.66 -23.50 -16.17
N PHE A 96 -0.55 -23.32 -15.50
CA PHE A 96 -0.34 -22.24 -14.53
C PHE A 96 -0.21 -20.86 -15.18
N ASP A 97 -0.16 -20.78 -16.50
CA ASP A 97 -0.13 -19.55 -17.27
C ASP A 97 -1.55 -19.05 -17.54
N ILE A 98 -1.93 -17.97 -16.90
CA ILE A 98 -3.22 -17.33 -17.11
C ILE A 98 -2.98 -15.96 -17.73
N THR A 99 -3.71 -15.67 -18.80
CA THR A 99 -3.71 -14.35 -19.43
C THR A 99 -5.15 -13.88 -19.59
N TYR A 100 -5.45 -12.71 -19.04
CA TYR A 100 -6.67 -11.97 -19.33
C TYR A 100 -6.37 -10.97 -20.43
N THR A 101 -7.25 -10.87 -21.40
CA THR A 101 -7.13 -9.90 -22.50
C THR A 101 -8.43 -9.15 -22.63
N SER A 102 -8.38 -7.83 -22.63
CA SER A 102 -9.54 -6.93 -22.72
C SER A 102 -10.69 -7.33 -21.77
N THR A 103 -10.31 -7.70 -20.53
CA THR A 103 -11.24 -8.17 -19.50
C THR A 103 -11.41 -7.09 -18.43
N THR A 104 -12.63 -6.91 -17.90
CA THR A 104 -12.87 -5.94 -16.85
C THR A 104 -12.37 -6.44 -15.47
N SER A 105 -11.89 -5.53 -14.66
CA SER A 105 -11.28 -5.80 -13.35
C SER A 105 -12.22 -6.49 -12.36
N ASP A 106 -13.52 -6.22 -12.43
CA ASP A 106 -14.54 -6.88 -11.59
C ASP A 106 -14.70 -8.37 -11.93
N ILE A 107 -14.63 -8.73 -13.21
CA ILE A 107 -14.65 -10.13 -13.66
C ILE A 107 -13.40 -10.83 -13.16
N ILE A 108 -12.22 -10.22 -13.35
CA ILE A 108 -10.94 -10.79 -12.90
C ILE A 108 -10.96 -10.99 -11.38
N LEU A 109 -11.39 -9.98 -10.61
CA LEU A 109 -11.49 -10.10 -9.15
C LEU A 109 -12.47 -11.21 -8.73
N SER A 110 -13.61 -11.30 -9.39
CA SER A 110 -14.60 -12.35 -9.10
C SER A 110 -14.03 -13.75 -9.34
N GLU A 111 -13.20 -13.93 -10.36
CA GLU A 111 -12.50 -15.19 -10.61
C GLU A 111 -11.40 -15.47 -9.57
N ILE A 112 -10.64 -14.44 -9.16
CA ILE A 112 -9.64 -14.57 -8.09
C ILE A 112 -10.29 -15.02 -6.78
N LEU A 113 -11.49 -14.54 -6.46
CA LEU A 113 -12.19 -14.84 -5.21
C LEU A 113 -13.12 -16.06 -5.30
N ALA A 114 -13.29 -16.67 -6.47
CA ALA A 114 -14.17 -17.81 -6.64
C ALA A 114 -13.78 -18.98 -5.71
N ASN A 115 -14.78 -19.56 -5.03
CA ASN A 115 -14.61 -20.65 -4.05
C ASN A 115 -13.73 -20.30 -2.83
N THR A 116 -13.53 -19.02 -2.53
CA THR A 116 -12.89 -18.54 -1.30
C THR A 116 -13.95 -18.06 -0.30
N ALA A 117 -13.53 -17.77 0.94
CA ALA A 117 -14.38 -17.13 1.94
C ALA A 117 -14.53 -15.62 1.71
N PHE A 118 -13.80 -15.04 0.75
CA PHE A 118 -13.84 -13.62 0.46
C PHE A 118 -14.89 -13.25 -0.56
N THR A 119 -15.39 -12.04 -0.45
CA THR A 119 -16.35 -11.43 -1.38
C THR A 119 -15.83 -10.10 -1.90
N VAL A 120 -16.35 -9.64 -3.03
CA VAL A 120 -16.01 -8.33 -3.58
C VAL A 120 -16.69 -7.24 -2.77
N GLY A 121 -15.90 -6.42 -2.08
CA GLY A 121 -16.36 -5.20 -1.44
C GLY A 121 -16.43 -4.03 -2.41
N TYR A 122 -15.34 -3.79 -3.14
CA TYR A 122 -15.25 -2.80 -4.20
C TYR A 122 -14.05 -3.07 -5.11
N VAL A 123 -14.23 -2.83 -6.39
CA VAL A 123 -13.16 -2.76 -7.40
C VAL A 123 -13.54 -1.71 -8.45
N PRO A 124 -12.59 -0.90 -8.95
CA PRO A 124 -12.86 -0.02 -10.09
C PRO A 124 -13.21 -0.87 -11.31
N ILE A 125 -14.28 -0.54 -12.02
CA ILE A 125 -14.62 -1.23 -13.27
C ILE A 125 -13.81 -0.59 -14.39
N GLN A 126 -12.68 -1.21 -14.71
CA GLN A 126 -11.75 -0.77 -15.76
C GLN A 126 -11.45 -1.94 -16.67
N THR A 127 -11.34 -1.66 -17.97
CA THR A 127 -10.86 -2.68 -18.92
C THR A 127 -9.35 -2.79 -18.80
N ILE A 128 -8.87 -3.99 -18.52
CA ILE A 128 -7.45 -4.33 -18.48
C ILE A 128 -7.10 -4.93 -19.84
N ASP A 129 -6.22 -4.27 -20.58
CA ASP A 129 -5.86 -4.69 -21.94
C ASP A 129 -5.20 -6.06 -21.93
N GLU A 130 -4.22 -6.24 -21.05
CA GLU A 130 -3.55 -7.53 -20.84
C GLU A 130 -3.12 -7.66 -19.37
N LEU A 131 -3.50 -8.76 -18.71
CA LEU A 131 -3.01 -9.15 -17.41
C LEU A 131 -2.51 -10.57 -17.45
N LYS A 132 -1.20 -10.75 -17.34
CA LYS A 132 -0.54 -12.04 -17.45
C LYS A 132 0.16 -12.41 -16.16
N GLY A 133 -0.03 -13.63 -15.70
CA GLY A 133 0.67 -14.20 -14.57
C GLY A 133 1.01 -15.66 -14.79
N ASP A 134 2.19 -16.06 -14.34
CA ASP A 134 2.67 -17.44 -14.35
C ASP A 134 2.88 -17.90 -12.91
N LYS A 135 2.21 -18.99 -12.53
CA LYS A 135 2.34 -19.65 -11.21
C LYS A 135 2.14 -18.70 -10.02
N LEU A 136 1.29 -17.71 -10.18
CA LEU A 136 0.92 -16.79 -9.10
C LEU A 136 -0.14 -17.43 -8.20
N ASN A 137 -0.02 -17.23 -6.87
CA ASN A 137 -1.13 -17.51 -5.96
C ASN A 137 -2.21 -16.43 -6.03
N ARG A 138 -3.37 -16.65 -5.38
CA ARG A 138 -4.50 -15.69 -5.44
C ARG A 138 -4.17 -14.34 -4.85
N TYR A 139 -3.34 -14.26 -3.82
CA TYR A 139 -2.90 -12.98 -3.26
C TYR A 139 -2.01 -12.21 -4.24
N GLU A 140 -1.10 -12.89 -4.91
CA GLU A 140 -0.25 -12.28 -5.95
C GLU A 140 -1.08 -11.79 -7.15
N TRP A 141 -2.10 -12.55 -7.57
CA TRP A 141 -3.04 -12.12 -8.59
C TRP A 141 -3.84 -10.88 -8.15
N LEU A 142 -4.30 -10.85 -6.88
CA LEU A 142 -5.01 -9.71 -6.33
C LEU A 142 -4.14 -8.45 -6.36
N ARG A 143 -2.87 -8.57 -5.98
CA ARG A 143 -1.91 -7.45 -6.02
C ARG A 143 -1.63 -7.02 -7.46
N LEU A 144 -1.40 -7.97 -8.37
CA LEU A 144 -1.18 -7.69 -9.78
C LEU A 144 -2.38 -6.96 -10.41
N LEU A 145 -3.60 -7.36 -10.07
CA LEU A 145 -4.82 -6.68 -10.52
C LEU A 145 -4.87 -5.24 -9.98
N ALA A 146 -4.59 -5.03 -8.71
CA ALA A 146 -4.58 -3.70 -8.10
C ALA A 146 -3.53 -2.77 -8.73
N ASP A 147 -2.35 -3.30 -9.04
CA ASP A 147 -1.27 -2.57 -9.72
C ASP A 147 -1.67 -2.14 -11.16
N ASN A 148 -2.59 -2.86 -11.79
CA ASN A 148 -3.11 -2.55 -13.12
C ASN A 148 -4.43 -1.74 -13.09
N CYS A 149 -5.07 -1.61 -11.94
CA CYS A 149 -6.16 -0.66 -11.75
C CYS A 149 -5.59 0.72 -11.45
N VAL A 150 -6.06 1.73 -12.16
CA VAL A 150 -5.58 3.09 -11.99
C VAL A 150 -6.58 3.96 -11.22
N CYS A 151 -6.05 4.87 -10.44
CA CYS A 151 -6.81 5.95 -9.81
C CYS A 151 -6.04 7.26 -9.92
N GLY A 152 -6.71 8.38 -9.74
CA GLY A 152 -6.09 9.70 -9.83
C GLY A 152 -7.09 10.82 -9.55
N LEU A 153 -6.69 12.06 -9.78
CA LEU A 153 -7.55 13.22 -9.58
C LEU A 153 -8.36 13.55 -10.84
N ASP A 154 -9.65 13.85 -10.63
CA ASP A 154 -10.52 14.43 -11.67
C ASP A 154 -10.29 15.94 -11.82
N ALA A 155 -10.98 16.57 -12.76
CA ALA A 155 -10.91 18.01 -13.01
C ALA A 155 -11.32 18.89 -11.81
N ASN A 156 -12.02 18.32 -10.82
CA ASN A 156 -12.45 18.98 -9.59
C ASN A 156 -11.50 18.71 -8.41
N GLY A 157 -10.37 18.00 -8.63
CA GLY A 157 -9.43 17.63 -7.60
C GLY A 157 -9.91 16.52 -6.66
N LYS A 158 -10.91 15.74 -7.07
CA LYS A 158 -11.38 14.57 -6.33
C LYS A 158 -10.73 13.32 -6.86
N TYR A 159 -10.41 12.38 -5.98
CA TYR A 159 -9.91 11.07 -6.40
C TYR A 159 -11.00 10.29 -7.13
N THR A 160 -10.64 9.72 -8.28
CA THR A 160 -11.52 8.89 -9.11
C THR A 160 -10.78 7.65 -9.58
N THR A 161 -11.51 6.58 -9.77
CA THR A 161 -11.04 5.36 -10.46
C THR A 161 -11.64 5.23 -11.86
N ASP A 162 -12.38 6.23 -12.31
CA ASP A 162 -12.84 6.32 -13.69
C ASP A 162 -11.69 6.84 -14.54
N SER A 163 -11.02 5.95 -15.27
CA SER A 163 -9.83 6.26 -16.06
C SER A 163 -10.09 7.36 -17.10
N ALA A 164 -11.31 7.48 -17.62
CA ALA A 164 -11.69 8.53 -18.59
C ALA A 164 -11.72 9.94 -17.95
N ASN A 165 -11.90 10.02 -16.64
CA ASN A 165 -12.02 11.26 -15.88
C ASN A 165 -10.75 11.63 -15.12
N ILE A 166 -9.70 10.81 -15.15
CA ILE A 166 -8.42 11.12 -14.50
C ILE A 166 -7.67 12.17 -15.32
N VAL A 167 -7.38 13.31 -14.72
CA VAL A 167 -6.64 14.41 -15.35
C VAL A 167 -5.23 14.59 -14.76
N SER A 168 -4.98 14.09 -13.54
CA SER A 168 -3.67 14.20 -12.89
C SER A 168 -3.48 13.17 -11.77
N GLU A 169 -2.24 13.06 -11.27
CA GLU A 169 -1.85 12.19 -10.15
C GLU A 169 -2.24 10.72 -10.34
N GLN A 170 -2.11 10.20 -11.56
CA GLN A 170 -2.41 8.80 -11.84
C GLN A 170 -1.47 7.87 -11.07
N THR A 171 -2.05 6.92 -10.33
CA THR A 171 -1.32 5.91 -9.56
C THR A 171 -2.06 4.58 -9.57
N ALA A 172 -1.38 3.51 -9.16
CA ALA A 172 -1.99 2.21 -8.93
C ALA A 172 -2.96 2.27 -7.73
N CYS A 173 -3.96 1.41 -7.76
CA CYS A 173 -4.85 1.22 -6.62
C CYS A 173 -4.18 0.39 -5.52
N ASP A 174 -4.62 0.57 -4.27
CA ASP A 174 -4.22 -0.29 -3.14
C ASP A 174 -5.28 -1.34 -2.83
N VAL A 175 -4.89 -2.36 -2.07
CA VAL A 175 -5.74 -3.45 -1.61
C VAL A 175 -5.91 -3.38 -0.10
N TRP A 176 -7.12 -3.57 0.39
CA TRP A 176 -7.38 -3.78 1.82
C TRP A 176 -8.62 -4.63 2.03
N THR A 177 -8.81 -5.10 3.25
CA THR A 177 -9.96 -5.91 3.65
C THR A 177 -10.81 -5.19 4.70
N VAL A 178 -12.11 -5.43 4.68
CA VAL A 178 -13.01 -5.11 5.79
C VAL A 178 -13.84 -6.37 6.07
N GLY A 179 -13.53 -7.07 7.16
CA GLY A 179 -13.99 -8.43 7.36
C GLY A 179 -13.55 -9.32 6.19
N ASN A 180 -14.48 -10.03 5.57
CA ASN A 180 -14.21 -10.88 4.41
C ASN A 180 -14.42 -10.17 3.06
N GLU A 181 -14.65 -8.86 3.04
CA GLU A 181 -14.77 -8.09 1.80
C GLU A 181 -13.40 -7.56 1.35
N ILE A 182 -13.05 -7.80 0.08
CA ILE A 182 -11.85 -7.27 -0.58
C ILE A 182 -12.19 -5.95 -1.28
N PHE A 183 -11.34 -4.99 -1.09
CA PHE A 183 -11.44 -3.66 -1.71
C PHE A 183 -10.17 -3.35 -2.50
N ILE A 184 -10.35 -2.87 -3.72
CA ILE A 184 -9.29 -2.29 -4.57
C ILE A 184 -9.67 -0.85 -4.86
N GLY A 185 -8.79 0.11 -4.57
CA GLY A 185 -9.10 1.52 -4.80
C GLY A 185 -8.13 2.48 -4.13
N VAL A 186 -8.62 3.66 -3.77
CA VAL A 186 -7.82 4.73 -3.15
C VAL A 186 -7.92 4.65 -1.62
N ASN A 187 -6.79 4.51 -0.95
CA ASN A 187 -6.70 4.55 0.51
C ASN A 187 -6.97 5.97 1.06
N GLY A 188 -7.38 6.04 2.34
CA GLY A 188 -7.59 7.30 3.05
C GLY A 188 -8.80 8.10 2.56
N CYS A 189 -9.66 7.52 1.74
CA CYS A 189 -10.85 8.17 1.23
C CYS A 189 -12.07 7.86 2.09
N THR A 190 -12.81 8.91 2.47
CA THR A 190 -14.13 8.72 3.09
C THR A 190 -15.10 8.23 2.03
N ARG A 191 -15.63 7.02 2.19
CA ARG A 191 -16.61 6.46 1.28
C ARG A 191 -17.99 6.92 1.67
N SER A 192 -18.59 7.76 0.85
CA SER A 192 -19.98 8.15 1.02
C SER A 192 -20.96 7.15 0.41
N ASN A 193 -20.49 6.31 -0.56
CA ASN A 193 -21.34 5.33 -1.24
C ASN A 193 -20.48 4.26 -1.93
N LYS A 194 -20.85 2.96 -1.80
CA LYS A 194 -20.19 1.83 -2.49
C LYS A 194 -20.29 1.89 -4.03
N THR A 195 -21.16 2.73 -4.57
CA THR A 195 -21.38 2.91 -6.02
C THR A 195 -20.71 4.16 -6.60
N SER A 196 -20.08 4.99 -5.77
CA SER A 196 -19.40 6.19 -6.23
C SER A 196 -17.99 5.86 -6.73
N HIS A 197 -17.65 6.36 -7.90
CA HIS A 197 -16.29 6.28 -8.45
C HIS A 197 -15.41 7.45 -8.02
N THR A 198 -15.94 8.35 -7.18
CA THR A 198 -15.26 9.59 -6.79
C THR A 198 -15.24 9.72 -5.26
N TRP A 199 -14.07 10.01 -4.70
CA TRP A 199 -13.86 10.11 -3.26
C TRP A 199 -13.07 11.35 -2.86
N ASN A 200 -13.30 11.82 -1.63
CA ASN A 200 -12.46 12.81 -1.00
C ASN A 200 -11.54 12.10 0.01
N LYS A 201 -10.24 12.37 -0.05
CA LYS A 201 -9.34 11.95 1.01
C LYS A 201 -9.67 12.68 2.31
N LYS A 202 -9.58 11.98 3.43
CA LYS A 202 -9.64 12.61 4.74
C LYS A 202 -8.47 13.57 4.89
N THR A 203 -8.75 14.71 5.52
CA THR A 203 -7.74 15.73 5.80
C THR A 203 -7.71 16.01 7.31
N CYS A 204 -6.53 16.00 7.89
CA CYS A 204 -6.32 16.28 9.32
C CYS A 204 -5.16 17.27 9.50
N ASN A 205 -5.33 18.26 10.39
CA ASN A 205 -4.19 19.06 10.83
C ASN A 205 -3.56 18.40 12.05
N ILE A 206 -2.29 18.05 11.93
CA ILE A 206 -1.55 17.30 12.96
C ILE A 206 -0.49 18.12 13.68
N SER A 207 -0.38 19.43 13.42
CA SER A 207 0.66 20.29 13.98
C SER A 207 0.77 20.21 15.51
N ASN A 208 -0.37 20.17 16.20
CA ASN A 208 -0.41 20.11 17.66
C ASN A 208 -0.24 18.69 18.23
N ALA A 209 -0.19 17.67 17.39
CA ALA A 209 -0.07 16.27 17.78
C ALA A 209 1.31 15.68 17.47
N ILE A 210 2.20 16.47 16.88
CA ILE A 210 3.58 16.06 16.62
C ILE A 210 4.32 16.00 17.97
N ILE A 211 4.84 14.80 18.28
CA ILE A 211 5.64 14.56 19.48
C ILE A 211 7.12 14.85 19.19
N ASP A 212 7.62 14.25 18.10
CA ASP A 212 8.98 14.46 17.62
C ASP A 212 9.10 14.19 16.11
N ILE A 213 10.26 14.48 15.54
CA ILE A 213 10.57 14.32 14.12
C ILE A 213 11.86 13.50 14.03
N PRO A 214 11.75 12.15 14.02
CA PRO A 214 12.93 11.29 14.04
C PRO A 214 13.74 11.33 12.75
N GLU A 215 13.11 11.58 11.60
CA GLU A 215 13.81 11.57 10.32
C GLU A 215 13.25 12.62 9.36
N ILE A 216 14.18 13.42 8.80
CA ILE A 216 13.90 14.30 7.68
C ILE A 216 14.95 14.01 6.61
N GLU A 217 14.52 13.54 5.47
CA GLU A 217 15.41 13.41 4.32
C GLU A 217 15.13 14.53 3.33
N VAL A 218 16.15 15.32 3.04
CA VAL A 218 16.09 16.42 2.09
C VAL A 218 16.97 16.07 0.90
N ASN A 219 16.43 16.19 -0.31
CA ASN A 219 17.26 16.12 -1.51
C ASN A 219 18.20 17.32 -1.56
N VAL A 220 19.48 17.11 -1.20
CA VAL A 220 20.51 18.16 -1.20
C VAL A 220 20.80 18.64 -2.63
N HIS A 221 20.58 17.77 -3.62
CA HIS A 221 20.72 18.09 -5.04
C HIS A 221 19.44 17.69 -5.79
N PRO A 222 18.36 18.46 -5.65
CA PRO A 222 17.13 18.17 -6.37
C PRO A 222 17.38 18.20 -7.88
N VAL A 223 16.77 17.25 -8.58
CA VAL A 223 16.85 17.22 -10.05
C VAL A 223 16.27 18.49 -10.63
N GLN A 224 17.06 19.17 -11.47
CA GLN A 224 16.69 20.45 -12.09
C GLN A 224 16.12 20.27 -13.51
N LYS A 225 16.41 19.14 -14.15
CA LYS A 225 15.97 18.84 -15.51
C LYS A 225 15.67 17.37 -15.65
N VAL A 226 14.55 17.08 -16.32
CA VAL A 226 14.15 15.71 -16.72
C VAL A 226 14.01 15.69 -18.22
N ILE A 227 14.59 14.71 -18.88
CA ILE A 227 14.44 14.42 -20.30
C ILE A 227 13.79 13.04 -20.42
N VAL A 228 12.68 12.96 -21.14
CA VAL A 228 12.01 11.69 -21.44
C VAL A 228 12.25 11.36 -22.91
N ILE A 229 12.72 10.14 -23.15
CA ILE A 229 12.88 9.57 -24.48
C ILE A 229 11.75 8.57 -24.68
N GLY A 230 10.81 8.91 -25.55
CA GLY A 230 9.66 8.10 -25.90
C GLY A 230 9.92 7.18 -27.06
N LYS A 231 8.84 6.58 -27.56
CA LYS A 231 8.85 5.66 -28.71
C LYS A 231 9.51 6.31 -29.93
N ASN A 232 10.34 5.55 -30.63
CA ASN A 232 11.08 6.00 -31.83
C ASN A 232 12.05 7.17 -31.58
N GLY A 233 12.52 7.36 -30.34
CA GLY A 233 13.47 8.42 -30.02
C GLY A 233 12.86 9.83 -29.94
N ILE A 234 11.53 9.95 -29.88
CA ILE A 234 10.84 11.23 -29.62
C ILE A 234 11.22 11.68 -28.20
N THR A 235 11.52 12.95 -28.03
CA THR A 235 11.92 13.49 -26.72
C THR A 235 11.00 14.60 -26.24
N GLY A 236 10.84 14.70 -24.95
CA GLY A 236 10.25 15.83 -24.25
C GLY A 236 11.04 16.13 -22.98
N GLU A 237 11.03 17.37 -22.56
CA GLU A 237 11.78 17.78 -21.36
C GLU A 237 10.99 18.74 -20.48
N ALA A 238 11.34 18.71 -19.18
CA ALA A 238 10.89 19.71 -18.21
C ALA A 238 12.09 20.15 -17.37
N SER A 239 12.17 21.44 -17.04
CA SER A 239 13.28 21.96 -16.26
C SER A 239 12.87 23.15 -15.39
N VAL A 240 13.50 23.26 -14.22
CA VAL A 240 13.52 24.42 -13.33
C VAL A 240 14.93 25.00 -13.24
N GLY A 241 15.93 24.32 -13.81
CA GLY A 241 17.34 24.67 -13.89
C GLY A 241 18.06 23.79 -14.88
N THR A 242 19.39 23.77 -14.86
CA THR A 242 20.21 23.06 -15.86
C THR A 242 20.82 21.76 -15.37
N SER A 243 21.02 21.61 -14.06
CA SER A 243 21.72 20.46 -13.47
C SER A 243 21.32 20.30 -12.00
N PRO A 244 21.18 19.10 -11.47
CA PRO A 244 21.32 17.78 -12.11
C PRO A 244 20.25 17.47 -13.15
N THR A 245 20.59 16.66 -14.16
CA THR A 245 19.67 16.18 -15.18
C THR A 245 19.52 14.68 -15.08
N ILE A 246 18.28 14.18 -15.17
CA ILE A 246 17.98 12.76 -15.37
C ILE A 246 17.37 12.51 -16.73
N VAL A 247 17.64 11.34 -17.29
CA VAL A 247 17.07 10.87 -18.55
C VAL A 247 16.29 9.60 -18.28
N ILE A 248 15.05 9.55 -18.76
CA ILE A 248 14.12 8.43 -18.59
C ILE A 248 13.72 7.94 -19.99
N THR A 249 13.74 6.64 -20.20
CA THR A 249 13.15 6.03 -21.41
C THR A 249 11.76 5.50 -21.07
N ASP A 250 10.76 5.91 -21.84
CA ASP A 250 9.37 5.51 -21.64
C ASP A 250 8.67 5.32 -22.99
N ASP A 251 8.68 4.07 -23.49
CA ASP A 251 8.12 3.71 -24.79
C ASP A 251 6.57 3.87 -24.87
N SER A 252 5.89 4.12 -23.75
CA SER A 252 4.47 4.47 -23.73
C SER A 252 4.20 5.87 -24.26
N CYS A 253 5.21 6.75 -24.24
CA CYS A 253 5.11 8.11 -24.74
C CYS A 253 5.22 8.10 -26.29
N ALA A 254 4.08 8.23 -26.98
CA ALA A 254 3.99 8.15 -28.43
C ALA A 254 4.32 9.45 -29.17
N ASP A 255 4.30 10.60 -28.48
CA ASP A 255 4.56 11.92 -29.05
C ASP A 255 5.32 12.84 -28.06
N ALA A 256 5.78 14.00 -28.56
CA ALA A 256 6.56 14.95 -27.77
C ALA A 256 5.75 15.54 -26.59
N ALA A 257 4.44 15.73 -26.74
CA ALA A 257 3.59 16.28 -25.67
C ALA A 257 3.44 15.27 -24.52
N ALA A 258 3.29 13.97 -24.82
CA ALA A 258 3.29 12.91 -23.83
C ALA A 258 4.63 12.82 -23.09
N CYS A 259 5.76 12.91 -23.82
CA CYS A 259 7.09 12.95 -23.21
C CYS A 259 7.27 14.18 -22.30
N GLU A 260 6.82 15.36 -22.74
CA GLU A 260 6.90 16.59 -21.94
C GLU A 260 6.02 16.49 -20.68
N LYS A 261 4.80 15.99 -20.79
CA LYS A 261 3.93 15.74 -19.64
C LYS A 261 4.60 14.79 -18.64
N ARG A 262 5.11 13.66 -19.12
CA ARG A 262 5.83 12.70 -18.30
C ARG A 262 7.06 13.30 -17.61
N ALA A 263 7.81 14.16 -18.34
CA ALA A 263 8.95 14.88 -17.77
C ALA A 263 8.54 15.86 -16.65
N LYS A 264 7.43 16.60 -16.83
CA LYS A 264 6.88 17.50 -15.80
C LYS A 264 6.45 16.73 -14.56
N ASP A 265 5.73 15.61 -14.75
CA ASP A 265 5.29 14.75 -13.65
C ASP A 265 6.49 14.21 -12.85
N GLU A 266 7.54 13.75 -13.54
CA GLU A 266 8.73 13.23 -12.87
C GLU A 266 9.53 14.34 -12.18
N LEU A 267 9.69 15.49 -12.80
CA LEU A 267 10.37 16.65 -12.20
C LEU A 267 9.66 17.10 -10.92
N SER A 268 8.33 17.11 -10.92
CA SER A 268 7.54 17.46 -9.75
C SER A 268 7.77 16.48 -8.58
N LYS A 269 7.96 15.19 -8.89
CA LYS A 269 8.26 14.16 -7.89
C LYS A 269 9.65 14.33 -7.29
N GLN A 270 10.64 14.70 -8.11
CA GLN A 270 12.03 14.83 -7.68
C GLN A 270 12.30 16.04 -6.80
N ASN A 271 11.51 17.10 -6.93
CA ASN A 271 11.68 18.35 -6.18
C ASN A 271 10.98 18.37 -4.82
N LYS A 272 10.26 17.29 -4.44
CA LYS A 272 9.65 17.17 -3.12
C LYS A 272 10.68 16.72 -2.07
N LEU A 273 10.42 17.02 -0.78
CA LEU A 273 11.09 16.36 0.35
C LEU A 273 11.13 14.84 0.09
N ALA A 274 12.29 14.22 0.24
CA ALA A 274 12.48 12.82 -0.12
C ALA A 274 11.70 11.90 0.82
N SER A 275 11.68 12.15 2.12
CA SER A 275 10.78 11.57 3.11
C SER A 275 10.76 12.39 4.39
N LEU A 276 9.65 12.34 5.10
CA LEU A 276 9.47 12.97 6.40
C LEU A 276 8.80 11.94 7.32
N THR A 277 9.52 11.48 8.34
CA THR A 277 8.94 10.61 9.37
C THR A 277 8.73 11.42 10.63
N ILE A 278 7.53 11.39 11.17
CA ILE A 278 7.14 12.06 12.40
C ILE A 278 6.43 11.10 13.35
N ASN A 279 6.68 11.27 14.64
CA ASN A 279 5.92 10.61 15.68
C ASN A 279 4.80 11.52 16.14
N VAL A 280 3.58 10.99 16.12
CA VAL A 280 2.36 11.70 16.53
C VAL A 280 1.70 10.97 17.69
N ASP A 281 0.78 11.68 18.37
CA ASP A 281 -0.04 11.09 19.39
C ASP A 281 -0.84 9.91 18.82
N PRO A 282 -0.69 8.69 19.38
CA PRO A 282 -1.41 7.52 18.92
C PRO A 282 -2.94 7.65 18.99
N ASP A 283 -3.47 8.56 19.81
CA ASP A 283 -4.91 8.85 19.88
C ASP A 283 -5.48 9.33 18.53
N LEU A 284 -4.67 9.94 17.67
CA LEU A 284 -5.08 10.29 16.30
C LEU A 284 -5.45 9.06 15.48
N PHE A 285 -4.69 7.98 15.63
CA PHE A 285 -4.99 6.71 14.96
C PHE A 285 -6.19 6.01 15.60
N TYR A 286 -6.21 5.89 16.94
CA TYR A 286 -7.30 5.22 17.65
C TYR A 286 -8.65 5.92 17.46
N SER A 287 -8.68 7.24 17.42
CA SER A 287 -9.89 8.01 17.09
C SER A 287 -10.28 7.97 15.62
N LYS A 288 -9.49 7.30 14.77
CA LYS A 288 -9.63 7.30 13.31
C LYS A 288 -9.58 8.70 12.69
N ALA A 289 -8.91 9.64 13.34
CA ALA A 289 -8.66 10.96 12.77
C ALA A 289 -7.66 10.87 11.61
N ILE A 290 -6.66 9.97 11.71
CA ILE A 290 -5.73 9.63 10.65
C ILE A 290 -5.82 8.14 10.32
N GLU A 291 -5.56 7.83 9.05
CA GLU A 291 -5.40 6.47 8.54
C GLU A 291 -4.45 6.49 7.35
N LEU A 292 -3.99 5.32 6.93
CA LEU A 292 -3.11 5.20 5.75
C LEU A 292 -3.76 5.85 4.53
N GLY A 293 -3.00 6.66 3.79
CA GLY A 293 -3.47 7.39 2.61
C GLY A 293 -4.22 8.69 2.90
N CYS A 294 -4.42 9.08 4.19
CA CYS A 294 -4.99 10.39 4.52
C CYS A 294 -4.06 11.53 4.15
N HIS A 295 -4.63 12.68 3.81
CA HIS A 295 -3.89 13.93 3.72
C HIS A 295 -3.76 14.56 5.11
N VAL A 296 -2.55 14.96 5.46
CA VAL A 296 -2.29 15.71 6.69
C VAL A 296 -1.69 17.07 6.37
N THR A 297 -2.06 18.08 7.16
CA THR A 297 -1.47 19.41 7.07
C THR A 297 -0.65 19.68 8.31
N ILE A 298 0.55 20.24 8.09
CA ILE A 298 1.47 20.69 9.14
C ILE A 298 1.64 22.19 8.93
N SER A 299 1.30 22.97 9.94
CA SER A 299 1.50 24.43 9.94
C SER A 299 2.78 24.81 10.65
N GLU A 300 3.15 24.04 11.68
CA GLU A 300 4.35 24.24 12.50
C GLU A 300 5.00 22.88 12.80
N PRO A 301 6.34 22.82 12.87
CA PRO A 301 7.27 23.92 12.64
C PRO A 301 7.39 24.31 11.15
N ALA A 302 7.72 25.56 10.89
CA ALA A 302 7.68 26.16 9.54
C ALA A 302 8.57 25.44 8.50
N PHE A 303 9.65 24.77 8.92
CA PHE A 303 10.57 24.07 8.01
C PHE A 303 9.99 22.76 7.42
N ILE A 304 8.91 22.24 8.01
CA ILE A 304 8.14 21.10 7.46
C ILE A 304 6.68 21.48 7.17
N ALA A 305 6.34 22.77 7.20
CA ALA A 305 4.98 23.20 6.93
C ALA A 305 4.56 22.82 5.50
N GLY A 306 3.39 22.21 5.37
CA GLY A 306 2.89 21.73 4.09
C GLY A 306 1.69 20.81 4.22
N ALA A 307 1.26 20.29 3.07
CA ALA A 307 0.26 19.25 2.95
C ALA A 307 0.94 17.98 2.42
N TYR A 308 0.69 16.87 3.07
CA TYR A 308 1.34 15.60 2.83
C TYR A 308 0.32 14.46 2.79
N GLU A 309 0.69 13.34 2.17
CA GLU A 309 -0.05 12.09 2.25
C GLU A 309 0.66 11.13 3.22
N ILE A 310 -0.10 10.42 4.04
CA ILE A 310 0.43 9.34 4.90
C ILE A 310 0.61 8.10 4.02
N ILE A 311 1.87 7.68 3.85
CA ILE A 311 2.22 6.53 3.02
C ILE A 311 2.63 5.31 3.82
N GLU A 312 3.07 5.51 5.07
CA GLU A 312 3.39 4.43 6.01
C GLU A 312 2.99 4.85 7.42
N MET A 313 2.51 3.89 8.21
CA MET A 313 2.20 4.06 9.62
C MET A 313 2.76 2.88 10.40
N GLU A 314 3.48 3.18 11.48
CA GLU A 314 3.91 2.19 12.48
C GLU A 314 3.29 2.54 13.83
N ILE A 315 2.42 1.68 14.33
CA ILE A 315 1.68 1.90 15.58
C ILE A 315 2.18 0.91 16.63
N THR A 316 2.63 1.42 17.76
CA THR A 316 3.07 0.64 18.92
C THR A 316 2.25 1.02 20.15
N ASN A 317 2.58 0.40 21.29
CA ASN A 317 1.93 0.74 22.58
C ASN A 317 2.03 2.22 22.92
N ASP A 318 3.11 2.88 22.53
CA ASP A 318 3.51 4.18 23.07
C ASP A 318 3.54 5.30 22.02
N LYS A 319 3.56 4.95 20.75
CA LYS A 319 3.69 5.94 19.67
C LYS A 319 3.02 5.49 18.38
N CYS A 320 2.64 6.46 17.58
CA CYS A 320 2.29 6.31 16.18
C CYS A 320 3.33 7.06 15.33
N SER A 321 4.14 6.34 14.58
CA SER A 321 5.09 6.91 13.64
C SER A 321 4.45 6.93 12.27
N ILE A 322 4.44 8.08 11.60
CA ILE A 322 3.91 8.23 10.25
C ILE A 322 4.98 8.72 9.30
N THR A 323 5.07 8.10 8.13
CA THR A 323 5.93 8.56 7.04
C THR A 323 5.07 9.27 6.00
N LEU A 324 5.47 10.46 5.65
CA LEU A 324 4.77 11.38 4.79
C LEU A 324 5.48 11.50 3.44
N ASP A 325 4.75 11.55 2.36
CA ASP A 325 5.22 11.64 0.97
C ASP A 325 6.29 10.60 0.60
N LYS A 326 6.25 9.95 -0.49
CA LYS A 326 7.17 8.96 -1.09
C LYS A 326 7.86 7.96 -0.14
N PRO A 327 7.39 6.71 -0.11
CA PRO A 327 8.10 5.64 0.58
C PRO A 327 9.49 5.46 -0.06
N LYS A 328 10.53 5.45 0.76
CA LYS A 328 11.75 4.72 0.38
C LYS A 328 11.34 3.27 0.17
N LYS A 329 11.48 2.74 -1.05
CA LYS A 329 11.43 1.28 -1.20
C LYS A 329 12.50 0.72 -0.29
N ARG A 330 12.11 0.01 0.76
CA ARG A 330 13.06 -0.67 1.64
C ARG A 330 13.92 -1.59 0.79
N LEU A 331 15.19 -1.73 1.13
CA LEU A 331 16.12 -2.61 0.40
C LEU A 331 15.55 -4.03 0.26
N GLU A 332 14.80 -4.49 1.26
CA GLU A 332 14.08 -5.77 1.25
C GLU A 332 13.03 -5.84 0.14
N THR A 333 12.21 -4.81 -0.03
CA THR A 333 11.20 -4.74 -1.10
C THR A 333 11.87 -4.68 -2.48
N ILE A 334 12.98 -3.93 -2.60
CA ILE A 334 13.77 -3.89 -3.84
C ILE A 334 14.38 -5.26 -4.13
N LEU A 335 14.90 -5.94 -3.11
CA LEU A 335 15.47 -7.28 -3.25
C LEU A 335 14.40 -8.32 -3.60
N ASP A 336 13.22 -8.22 -3.03
CA ASP A 336 12.10 -9.11 -3.35
C ASP A 336 11.56 -8.85 -4.76
N ASP A 337 11.43 -7.60 -5.18
CA ASP A 337 11.12 -7.23 -6.57
C ASP A 337 12.20 -7.76 -7.54
N LEU A 338 13.47 -7.63 -7.19
CA LEU A 338 14.57 -8.15 -8.00
C LEU A 338 14.57 -9.68 -8.04
N LYS A 339 14.37 -10.36 -6.92
CA LYS A 339 14.23 -11.83 -6.89
C LYS A 339 13.05 -12.29 -7.73
N ARG A 340 11.91 -11.59 -7.64
CA ARG A 340 10.73 -11.87 -8.43
C ARG A 340 11.01 -11.72 -9.93
N ARG A 341 11.71 -10.67 -10.36
CA ARG A 341 12.12 -10.44 -11.74
C ARG A 341 13.17 -11.46 -12.23
N VAL A 342 14.15 -11.81 -11.39
CA VAL A 342 15.15 -12.84 -11.69
C VAL A 342 14.47 -14.20 -11.84
N ASN A 343 13.57 -14.57 -10.93
CA ASN A 343 12.79 -15.81 -11.03
C ASN A 343 11.94 -15.85 -12.29
N LEU A 344 11.35 -14.71 -12.71
CA LEU A 344 10.64 -14.60 -13.98
C LEU A 344 11.59 -14.86 -15.18
N ILE A 345 12.79 -14.27 -15.17
CA ILE A 345 13.79 -14.45 -16.23
C ILE A 345 14.32 -15.89 -16.28
N GLU A 346 14.59 -16.50 -15.13
CA GLU A 346 15.05 -17.88 -15.04
C GLU A 346 14.00 -18.90 -15.50
N ARG A 347 12.71 -18.55 -15.36
CA ARG A 347 11.60 -19.37 -15.88
C ARG A 347 11.42 -19.27 -17.40
N TRP A 348 12.02 -18.26 -18.04
CA TRP A 348 12.00 -18.05 -19.47
C TRP A 348 13.23 -18.68 -20.22
N ARG A 349 14.14 -19.29 -19.47
CA ARG A 349 15.26 -20.10 -19.99
C ARG A 349 14.96 -21.60 -19.85
#